data_374c6e2d0dfcc5b7840e9170f6a656b6
#
_entry.id   374c6e2d0dfcc5b7840e9170f6a656b6
#
_cell.length_a   1.000
_cell.length_b   1.000
_cell.length_c   1.000
_cell.angle_alpha   90.00
_cell.angle_beta   90.00
_cell.angle_gamma   90.00
#
_symmetry.space_group_name_H-M   'P 1'
#
loop_
_entity.id
_entity.type
_entity.pdbx_description
1 polymer ?
#
loop_
_entity_poly.entity_id
_entity_poly.type
_entity_poly.pdbx_seq_one_letter_code
_entity_poly.pdbx_strand_id
1 'polypeptide(L)'
;MTKTLVIYVHPVEGSFNSCVRDVVIEYLSEHNHEFRLRDLYAENFDPFLSAAERALHHTPPTTRPELTRDVEDLRWCEAIVFIYPTWWSGLPAMLKGWIDRTWMNEVAWVLPAGANTIRPQLTNIRRLVAVTTHGSSKFVNALQGEPGKRIISRSIRLMCNRRCRARWIALYGLDNSTLADREKHLATIGQRVARALR
;
A
#
# COMPACT_ATOMS: atom_id res chain seq x y z
N MET A 1 8.45 -6.83 -17.70
CA MET A 1 8.60 -5.85 -16.61
C MET A 1 7.32 -5.85 -15.80
N THR A 2 7.39 -5.69 -14.47
CA THR A 2 6.20 -5.71 -13.60
C THR A 2 5.62 -4.31 -13.50
N LYS A 3 4.35 -4.12 -13.85
CA LYS A 3 3.61 -2.87 -13.70
C LYS A 3 3.38 -2.59 -12.22
N THR A 4 3.95 -1.52 -11.69
CA THR A 4 4.00 -1.24 -10.26
C THR A 4 3.21 0.01 -9.90
N LEU A 5 2.22 -0.13 -9.02
CA LEU A 5 1.53 1.00 -8.40
C LEU A 5 2.23 1.34 -7.07
N VAL A 6 2.73 2.56 -6.93
CA VAL A 6 3.34 3.05 -5.69
C VAL A 6 2.34 3.96 -4.99
N ILE A 7 1.94 3.59 -3.80
CA ILE A 7 1.05 4.38 -2.92
C ILE A 7 1.91 4.99 -1.81
N TYR A 8 2.10 6.28 -1.86
CA TYR A 8 2.84 7.05 -0.85
C TYR A 8 1.90 7.80 0.08
N VAL A 9 2.20 7.73 1.37
CA VAL A 9 1.35 8.33 2.40
C VAL A 9 2.20 8.97 3.49
N HIS A 10 2.37 10.28 3.41
CA HIS A 10 2.94 11.09 4.50
C HIS A 10 2.54 12.56 4.31
N PRO A 11 2.07 13.27 5.38
CA PRO A 11 1.60 14.65 5.26
C PRO A 11 2.72 15.69 5.18
N VAL A 12 3.93 15.32 5.59
CA VAL A 12 5.05 16.27 5.68
C VAL A 12 6.06 15.98 4.58
N GLU A 13 6.26 16.95 3.70
CA GLU A 13 7.34 16.94 2.72
C GLU A 13 8.68 17.07 3.45
N GLY A 14 9.75 16.42 2.95
CA GLY A 14 11.06 16.39 3.62
C GLY A 14 11.13 15.42 4.81
N SER A 15 10.09 14.60 5.04
CA SER A 15 10.14 13.54 6.06
C SER A 15 11.07 12.40 5.63
N PHE A 16 11.48 11.53 6.57
CA PHE A 16 12.25 10.35 6.21
C PHE A 16 11.50 9.45 5.23
N ASN A 17 10.17 9.37 5.32
CA ASN A 17 9.36 8.60 4.37
C ASN A 17 9.36 9.24 2.96
N SER A 18 9.49 10.56 2.83
CA SER A 18 9.67 11.18 1.50
C SER A 18 11.01 10.81 0.89
N CYS A 19 12.09 10.79 1.67
CA CYS A 19 13.38 10.28 1.19
C CYS A 19 13.30 8.80 0.75
N VAL A 20 12.54 7.98 1.48
CA VAL A 20 12.29 6.57 1.09
C VAL A 20 11.52 6.50 -0.23
N ARG A 21 10.48 7.33 -0.40
CA ARG A 21 9.73 7.45 -1.67
C ARG A 21 10.66 7.77 -2.82
N ASP A 22 11.49 8.81 -2.65
CA ASP A 22 12.35 9.33 -3.71
C ASP A 22 13.38 8.28 -4.16
N VAL A 23 14.05 7.61 -3.21
CA VAL A 23 14.98 6.51 -3.52
C VAL A 23 14.29 5.34 -4.22
N VAL A 24 13.05 5.00 -3.84
CA VAL A 24 12.31 3.92 -4.50
C VAL A 24 11.95 4.32 -5.93
N ILE A 25 11.47 5.54 -6.15
CA ILE A 25 11.08 6.06 -7.47
C ILE A 25 12.30 6.18 -8.38
N GLU A 26 13.40 6.76 -7.88
CA GLU A 26 14.66 6.86 -8.61
C GLU A 26 15.14 5.48 -9.04
N TYR A 27 15.20 4.52 -8.13
CA TYR A 27 15.61 3.16 -8.44
C TYR A 27 14.73 2.50 -9.51
N LEU A 28 13.39 2.65 -9.42
CA LEU A 28 12.46 2.10 -10.40
C LEU A 28 12.67 2.74 -11.78
N SER A 29 12.92 4.07 -11.83
CA SER A 29 13.18 4.82 -13.06
C SER A 29 14.48 4.40 -13.71
N GLU A 30 15.60 4.36 -12.97
CA GLU A 30 16.92 3.98 -13.46
C GLU A 30 16.98 2.55 -14.03
N HIS A 31 16.14 1.65 -13.48
CA HIS A 31 16.07 0.27 -13.92
C HIS A 31 14.92 -0.01 -14.89
N ASN A 32 14.35 1.04 -15.49
CA ASN A 32 13.27 0.97 -16.49
C ASN A 32 12.05 0.16 -16.05
N HIS A 33 11.70 0.21 -14.75
CA HIS A 33 10.44 -0.35 -14.27
C HIS A 33 9.27 0.56 -14.67
N GLU A 34 8.19 -0.04 -15.16
CA GLU A 34 6.94 0.71 -15.41
C GLU A 34 6.20 0.93 -14.09
N PHE A 35 6.00 2.18 -13.68
CA PHE A 35 5.30 2.48 -12.43
C PHE A 35 4.38 3.70 -12.54
N ARG A 36 3.41 3.76 -11.64
CA ARG A 36 2.56 4.93 -11.36
C ARG A 36 2.68 5.30 -9.90
N LEU A 37 2.85 6.58 -9.60
CA LEU A 37 2.89 7.10 -8.22
C LEU A 37 1.55 7.73 -7.88
N ARG A 38 1.04 7.41 -6.70
CA ARG A 38 -0.06 8.09 -6.02
C ARG A 38 0.44 8.63 -4.70
N ASP A 39 0.51 9.94 -4.59
CA ASP A 39 0.78 10.66 -3.34
C ASP A 39 -0.54 11.13 -2.77
N LEU A 40 -1.08 10.38 -1.81
CA LEU A 40 -2.44 10.59 -1.34
C LEU A 40 -2.63 11.94 -0.62
N TYR A 41 -1.58 12.48 0.00
CA TYR A 41 -1.65 13.81 0.63
C TYR A 41 -1.52 14.93 -0.41
N ALA A 42 -0.57 14.86 -1.33
CA ALA A 42 -0.40 15.86 -2.39
C ALA A 42 -1.61 15.91 -3.33
N GLU A 43 -2.25 14.77 -3.57
CA GLU A 43 -3.47 14.66 -4.39
C GLU A 43 -4.75 15.05 -3.61
N ASN A 44 -4.66 15.43 -2.33
CA ASN A 44 -5.79 15.74 -1.46
C ASN A 44 -6.85 14.62 -1.46
N PHE A 45 -6.41 13.35 -1.44
CA PHE A 45 -7.33 12.23 -1.38
C PHE A 45 -8.17 12.29 -0.10
N ASP A 46 -9.49 12.23 -0.22
CA ASP A 46 -10.38 12.15 0.93
C ASP A 46 -10.45 10.70 1.44
N PRO A 47 -9.94 10.38 2.64
CA PRO A 47 -9.97 9.02 3.19
C PRO A 47 -11.33 8.65 3.83
N PHE A 48 -12.29 9.57 3.87
CA PHE A 48 -13.54 9.37 4.58
C PHE A 48 -14.54 8.56 3.73
N LEU A 49 -14.85 7.34 4.17
CA LEU A 49 -15.93 6.54 3.60
C LEU A 49 -17.28 7.05 4.14
N SER A 50 -18.00 7.79 3.32
CA SER A 50 -19.28 8.38 3.68
C SER A 50 -20.42 7.33 3.82
N ALA A 51 -21.50 7.69 4.49
CA ALA A 51 -22.70 6.85 4.58
C ALA A 51 -23.30 6.58 3.18
N ALA A 52 -23.27 7.57 2.28
CA ALA A 52 -23.73 7.42 0.90
C ALA A 52 -22.88 6.40 0.13
N GLU A 53 -21.55 6.49 0.20
CA GLU A 53 -20.67 5.50 -0.42
C GLU A 53 -20.85 4.10 0.19
N ARG A 54 -21.04 4.02 1.51
CA ARG A 54 -21.32 2.72 2.16
C ARG A 54 -22.63 2.10 1.69
N ALA A 55 -23.65 2.90 1.42
CA ALA A 55 -24.91 2.42 0.83
C ALA A 55 -24.71 1.83 -0.58
N LEU A 56 -23.73 2.35 -1.34
CA LEU A 56 -23.36 1.88 -2.67
C LEU A 56 -22.36 0.72 -2.65
N HIS A 57 -22.09 0.07 -1.51
CA HIS A 57 -21.02 -0.92 -1.35
C HIS A 57 -21.11 -2.12 -2.31
N HIS A 58 -22.31 -2.51 -2.69
CA HIS A 58 -22.58 -3.62 -3.62
C HIS A 58 -22.81 -3.19 -5.07
N THR A 59 -22.70 -1.90 -5.37
CA THR A 59 -22.90 -1.36 -6.72
C THR A 59 -21.57 -1.36 -7.52
N PRO A 60 -21.63 -1.29 -8.87
CA PRO A 60 -20.45 -1.19 -9.71
C PRO A 60 -19.60 0.05 -9.42
N PRO A 61 -18.31 0.06 -9.73
CA PRO A 61 -17.41 1.19 -9.52
C PRO A 61 -17.80 2.46 -10.29
N THR A 62 -18.55 2.33 -11.38
CA THR A 62 -19.06 3.44 -12.18
C THR A 62 -19.97 4.40 -11.41
N THR A 63 -20.50 3.98 -10.25
CA THR A 63 -21.29 4.84 -9.36
C THR A 63 -20.43 5.81 -8.53
N ARG A 64 -19.11 5.73 -8.63
CA ARG A 64 -18.11 6.54 -7.91
C ARG A 64 -17.04 7.07 -8.88
N PRO A 65 -17.41 8.01 -9.75
CA PRO A 65 -16.50 8.52 -10.80
C PRO A 65 -15.24 9.21 -10.24
N GLU A 66 -15.30 9.73 -9.02
CA GLU A 66 -14.17 10.33 -8.31
C GLU A 66 -13.04 9.32 -8.00
N LEU A 67 -13.33 8.01 -8.01
CA LEU A 67 -12.37 6.93 -7.79
C LEU A 67 -11.92 6.24 -9.08
N THR A 68 -12.31 6.75 -10.25
CA THR A 68 -12.02 6.13 -11.55
C THR A 68 -10.53 5.89 -11.74
N ARG A 69 -9.69 6.88 -11.44
CA ARG A 69 -8.22 6.75 -11.55
C ARG A 69 -7.68 5.64 -10.65
N ASP A 70 -8.17 5.52 -9.42
CA ASP A 70 -7.74 4.46 -8.49
C ASP A 70 -8.13 3.08 -8.99
N VAL A 71 -9.33 2.95 -9.55
CA VAL A 71 -9.82 1.71 -10.14
C VAL A 71 -8.99 1.30 -11.36
N GLU A 72 -8.66 2.25 -12.22
CA GLU A 72 -7.79 2.03 -13.39
C GLU A 72 -6.39 1.61 -12.96
N ASP A 73 -5.80 2.27 -11.96
CA ASP A 73 -4.48 1.94 -11.42
C ASP A 73 -4.46 0.53 -10.80
N LEU A 74 -5.49 0.15 -10.05
CA LEU A 74 -5.63 -1.18 -9.48
C LEU A 74 -5.80 -2.27 -10.55
N ARG A 75 -6.52 -2.00 -11.64
CA ARG A 75 -6.68 -2.92 -12.76
C ARG A 75 -5.44 -3.06 -13.62
N TRP A 76 -4.66 -1.98 -13.72
CA TRP A 76 -3.44 -1.92 -14.52
C TRP A 76 -2.24 -2.59 -13.86
N CYS A 77 -2.08 -2.47 -12.54
CA CYS A 77 -0.87 -2.89 -11.84
C CYS A 77 -0.79 -4.41 -11.63
N GLU A 78 0.43 -4.94 -11.57
CA GLU A 78 0.74 -6.32 -11.19
C GLU A 78 1.39 -6.41 -9.81
N ALA A 79 1.86 -5.25 -9.31
CA ALA A 79 2.45 -5.09 -7.99
C ALA A 79 1.98 -3.78 -7.34
N ILE A 80 1.86 -3.79 -6.01
CA ILE A 80 1.64 -2.57 -5.22
C ILE A 80 2.77 -2.42 -4.22
N VAL A 81 3.36 -1.22 -4.18
CA VAL A 81 4.33 -0.80 -3.17
C VAL A 81 3.68 0.27 -2.31
N PHE A 82 3.45 -0.03 -1.03
CA PHE A 82 2.94 0.92 -0.06
C PHE A 82 4.12 1.54 0.70
N ILE A 83 4.25 2.87 0.72
CA ILE A 83 5.28 3.62 1.46
C ILE A 83 4.59 4.52 2.47
N TYR A 84 4.74 4.21 3.77
CA TYR A 84 4.00 4.91 4.83
C TYR A 84 4.65 4.75 6.21
N PRO A 85 4.42 5.68 7.15
CA PRO A 85 4.79 5.52 8.55
C PRO A 85 3.78 4.63 9.27
N THR A 86 4.23 3.80 10.18
CA THR A 86 3.33 3.09 11.10
C THR A 86 2.87 4.01 12.20
N TRP A 87 1.57 4.28 12.30
CA TRP A 87 0.94 5.05 13.36
C TRP A 87 0.03 4.16 14.19
N TRP A 88 0.17 4.20 15.51
CA TRP A 88 -0.59 3.34 16.43
C TRP A 88 -0.55 1.86 16.02
N SER A 89 0.65 1.38 15.68
CA SER A 89 0.95 0.01 15.23
C SER A 89 0.25 -0.44 13.96
N GLY A 90 -0.50 0.44 13.29
CA GLY A 90 -1.35 0.16 12.14
C GLY A 90 -1.03 1.00 10.91
N LEU A 91 -1.94 0.92 9.96
CA LEU A 91 -1.91 1.77 8.77
C LEU A 91 -2.37 3.19 9.14
N PRO A 92 -1.75 4.24 8.57
CA PRO A 92 -2.28 5.60 8.69
C PRO A 92 -3.73 5.69 8.19
N ALA A 93 -4.53 6.58 8.79
CA ALA A 93 -5.94 6.78 8.40
C ALA A 93 -6.09 7.02 6.89
N MET A 94 -5.21 7.83 6.29
CA MET A 94 -5.19 8.10 4.85
C MET A 94 -5.07 6.81 4.02
N LEU A 95 -4.11 5.93 4.36
CA LEU A 95 -3.93 4.66 3.65
C LEU A 95 -5.11 3.71 3.87
N LYS A 96 -5.60 3.64 5.12
CA LYS A 96 -6.74 2.78 5.44
C LYS A 96 -8.00 3.26 4.70
N GLY A 97 -8.25 4.57 4.67
CA GLY A 97 -9.36 5.16 3.95
C GLY A 97 -9.27 4.96 2.44
N TRP A 98 -8.06 5.06 1.86
CA TRP A 98 -7.84 4.72 0.46
C TRP A 98 -8.26 3.27 0.18
N ILE A 99 -7.83 2.32 1.01
CA ILE A 99 -8.22 0.91 0.87
C ILE A 99 -9.74 0.75 1.03
N ASP A 100 -10.36 1.37 2.04
CA ASP A 100 -11.79 1.24 2.33
C ASP A 100 -12.67 1.76 1.19
N ARG A 101 -12.23 2.80 0.49
CA ARG A 101 -12.96 3.43 -0.61
C ARG A 101 -12.71 2.75 -1.96
N THR A 102 -11.47 2.34 -2.25
CA THR A 102 -11.08 1.85 -3.57
C THR A 102 -11.22 0.33 -3.74
N TRP A 103 -11.14 -0.46 -2.64
CA TRP A 103 -11.26 -1.92 -2.68
C TRP A 103 -12.73 -2.36 -2.63
N MET A 104 -13.47 -1.87 -3.59
CA MET A 104 -14.92 -2.02 -3.69
C MET A 104 -15.34 -3.24 -4.52
N ASN A 105 -16.64 -3.46 -4.59
CA ASN A 105 -17.26 -4.48 -5.46
C ASN A 105 -16.84 -4.29 -6.93
N GLU A 106 -16.64 -5.39 -7.64
CA GLU A 106 -16.14 -5.45 -9.03
C GLU A 106 -14.74 -4.86 -9.28
N VAL A 107 -14.06 -4.42 -8.22
CA VAL A 107 -12.65 -4.00 -8.27
C VAL A 107 -11.79 -4.98 -7.49
N ALA A 108 -11.97 -5.08 -6.17
CA ALA A 108 -11.18 -5.97 -5.32
C ALA A 108 -11.88 -7.30 -5.06
N TRP A 109 -13.18 -7.33 -5.09
CA TRP A 109 -13.99 -8.51 -4.80
C TRP A 109 -15.33 -8.48 -5.56
N VAL A 110 -15.99 -9.63 -5.63
CA VAL A 110 -17.37 -9.77 -6.08
C VAL A 110 -18.10 -10.76 -5.17
N LEU A 111 -19.36 -10.51 -4.88
CA LEU A 111 -20.24 -11.47 -4.22
C LEU A 111 -21.17 -12.10 -5.29
N PRO A 112 -20.93 -13.35 -5.72
CA PRO A 112 -21.79 -14.00 -6.68
C PRO A 112 -23.22 -14.16 -6.16
N ALA A 113 -24.21 -14.10 -7.03
CA ALA A 113 -25.60 -14.31 -6.67
C ALA A 113 -25.80 -15.65 -5.93
N GLY A 114 -26.45 -15.60 -4.76
CA GLY A 114 -26.68 -16.77 -3.90
C GLY A 114 -25.46 -17.27 -3.11
N ALA A 115 -24.30 -16.62 -3.23
CA ALA A 115 -23.12 -16.98 -2.45
C ALA A 115 -23.05 -16.21 -1.13
N ASN A 116 -22.48 -16.86 -0.08
CA ASN A 116 -22.22 -16.25 1.24
C ASN A 116 -20.77 -15.79 1.40
N THR A 117 -19.95 -15.95 0.35
CA THR A 117 -18.52 -15.61 0.38
C THR A 117 -18.14 -14.81 -0.87
N ILE A 118 -17.32 -13.78 -0.65
CA ILE A 118 -16.78 -12.98 -1.74
C ILE A 118 -15.70 -13.74 -2.52
N ARG A 119 -15.53 -13.38 -3.80
CA ARG A 119 -14.43 -13.87 -4.66
C ARG A 119 -13.46 -12.75 -4.94
N PRO A 120 -12.14 -12.98 -4.82
CA PRO A 120 -11.11 -12.01 -5.16
C PRO A 120 -11.17 -11.58 -6.62
N GLN A 121 -10.94 -10.28 -6.89
CA GLN A 121 -10.92 -9.72 -8.24
C GLN A 121 -9.56 -9.11 -8.64
N LEU A 122 -8.70 -8.73 -7.69
CA LEU A 122 -7.37 -8.20 -8.00
C LEU A 122 -6.38 -9.32 -8.36
N THR A 123 -6.81 -10.22 -9.24
CA THR A 123 -6.04 -11.42 -9.63
C THR A 123 -4.82 -11.09 -10.52
N ASN A 124 -4.73 -9.88 -11.05
CA ASN A 124 -3.57 -9.30 -11.71
C ASN A 124 -2.42 -9.03 -10.73
N ILE A 125 -2.72 -8.72 -9.45
CA ILE A 125 -1.71 -8.33 -8.46
C ILE A 125 -1.02 -9.57 -7.89
N ARG A 126 0.28 -9.69 -8.15
CA ARG A 126 1.14 -10.82 -7.75
C ARG A 126 2.16 -10.46 -6.69
N ARG A 127 2.35 -9.17 -6.41
CA ARG A 127 3.30 -8.67 -5.41
C ARG A 127 2.67 -7.56 -4.59
N LEU A 128 2.81 -7.66 -3.28
CA LEU A 128 2.51 -6.60 -2.32
C LEU A 128 3.78 -6.31 -1.53
N VAL A 129 4.25 -5.09 -1.56
CA VAL A 129 5.44 -4.67 -0.84
C VAL A 129 5.04 -3.53 0.10
N ALA A 130 5.22 -3.71 1.39
CA ALA A 130 5.08 -2.64 2.36
C ALA A 130 6.46 -2.13 2.75
N VAL A 131 6.70 -0.85 2.55
CA VAL A 131 7.88 -0.12 3.01
C VAL A 131 7.41 0.83 4.11
N THR A 132 7.80 0.57 5.34
CA THR A 132 7.25 1.32 6.48
C THR A 132 8.32 1.66 7.51
N THR A 133 8.06 2.69 8.28
CA THR A 133 8.87 3.11 9.42
C THR A 133 8.08 2.95 10.70
N HIS A 134 8.78 2.61 11.78
CA HIS A 134 8.23 2.48 13.13
C HIS A 134 9.05 3.32 14.08
N GLY A 135 8.43 4.16 14.90
CA GLY A 135 9.11 4.91 15.95
C GLY A 135 9.73 3.99 17.00
N SER A 136 8.98 2.95 17.41
CA SER A 136 9.41 2.01 18.43
C SER A 136 10.23 0.83 17.88
N SER A 137 10.88 0.08 18.79
CA SER A 137 11.71 -1.07 18.46
C SER A 137 10.92 -2.24 17.85
N LYS A 138 11.61 -3.15 17.19
CA LYS A 138 11.01 -4.36 16.63
C LYS A 138 10.36 -5.23 17.71
N PHE A 139 10.94 -5.27 18.92
CA PHE A 139 10.38 -6.03 20.04
C PHE A 139 9.02 -5.50 20.48
N VAL A 140 8.89 -4.17 20.65
CA VAL A 140 7.62 -3.53 21.00
C VAL A 140 6.56 -3.78 19.93
N ASN A 141 6.91 -3.64 18.66
CA ASN A 141 5.99 -3.91 17.55
C ASN A 141 5.54 -5.39 17.50
N ALA A 142 6.44 -6.32 17.79
CA ALA A 142 6.10 -7.74 17.87
C ALA A 142 5.13 -8.03 19.02
N LEU A 143 5.35 -7.42 20.20
CA LEU A 143 4.45 -7.52 21.34
C LEU A 143 3.05 -6.94 21.03
N GLN A 144 2.98 -5.85 20.28
CA GLN A 144 1.73 -5.26 19.80
C GLN A 144 1.06 -6.08 18.68
N GLY A 145 1.71 -7.15 18.20
CA GLY A 145 1.17 -8.08 17.22
C GLY A 145 1.27 -7.64 15.76
N GLU A 146 2.00 -6.57 15.45
CA GLU A 146 2.23 -6.05 14.07
C GLU A 146 0.93 -6.00 13.22
N PRO A 147 -0.15 -5.31 13.66
CA PRO A 147 -1.44 -5.37 12.96
C PRO A 147 -1.37 -4.83 11.52
N GLY A 148 -0.62 -3.78 11.25
CA GLY A 148 -0.42 -3.25 9.89
C GLY A 148 0.16 -4.29 8.94
N LYS A 149 1.17 -5.05 9.38
CA LYS A 149 1.76 -6.14 8.62
C LYS A 149 0.75 -7.27 8.36
N ARG A 150 -0.06 -7.62 9.35
CA ARG A 150 -1.09 -8.66 9.21
C ARG A 150 -2.18 -8.24 8.23
N ILE A 151 -2.62 -6.99 8.25
CA ILE A 151 -3.60 -6.46 7.30
C ILE A 151 -3.08 -6.63 5.86
N ILE A 152 -1.86 -6.17 5.55
CA ILE A 152 -1.33 -6.27 4.19
C ILE A 152 -1.02 -7.71 3.79
N SER A 153 -0.33 -8.47 4.66
CA SER A 153 0.15 -9.81 4.30
C SER A 153 -0.92 -10.90 4.35
N ARG A 154 -2.06 -10.64 4.97
CA ARG A 154 -3.17 -11.59 5.08
C ARG A 154 -4.41 -11.05 4.41
N SER A 155 -5.12 -10.08 5.01
CA SER A 155 -6.44 -9.63 4.55
C SER A 155 -6.41 -9.07 3.13
N ILE A 156 -5.52 -8.10 2.86
CA ILE A 156 -5.35 -7.49 1.54
C ILE A 156 -4.87 -8.52 0.53
N ARG A 157 -3.88 -9.34 0.90
CA ARG A 157 -3.35 -10.38 0.02
C ARG A 157 -4.40 -11.40 -0.45
N LEU A 158 -5.41 -11.67 0.35
CA LEU A 158 -6.48 -12.61 -0.04
C LEU A 158 -7.33 -12.12 -1.21
N MET A 159 -7.38 -10.80 -1.47
CA MET A 159 -8.09 -10.23 -2.62
C MET A 159 -7.27 -10.24 -3.91
N CYS A 160 -5.98 -10.57 -3.82
CA CYS A 160 -5.03 -10.62 -4.92
C CYS A 160 -4.91 -12.02 -5.53
N ASN A 161 -3.99 -12.17 -6.47
CA ASN A 161 -3.66 -13.46 -7.09
C ASN A 161 -3.36 -14.54 -6.03
N ARG A 162 -3.82 -15.77 -6.24
CA ARG A 162 -3.57 -16.90 -5.30
C ARG A 162 -2.08 -17.12 -4.99
N ARG A 163 -1.19 -16.80 -5.93
CA ARG A 163 0.27 -16.87 -5.78
C ARG A 163 0.88 -15.53 -5.36
N CYS A 164 0.07 -14.55 -4.98
CA CYS A 164 0.55 -13.25 -4.53
C CYS A 164 1.49 -13.40 -3.33
N ARG A 165 2.65 -12.76 -3.42
CA ARG A 165 3.65 -12.72 -2.33
C ARG A 165 3.64 -11.35 -1.69
N ALA A 166 3.51 -11.30 -0.37
CA ALA A 166 3.64 -10.08 0.42
C ALA A 166 5.05 -9.98 1.02
N ARG A 167 5.66 -8.80 0.95
CA ARG A 167 6.96 -8.49 1.55
C ARG A 167 6.83 -7.29 2.49
N TRP A 168 7.49 -7.41 3.63
CA TRP A 168 7.52 -6.37 4.64
C TRP A 168 8.95 -5.85 4.78
N ILE A 169 9.16 -4.58 4.48
CA ILE A 169 10.44 -3.88 4.54
C ILE A 169 10.24 -2.74 5.55
N ALA A 170 10.78 -2.90 6.75
CA ALA A 170 10.57 -1.95 7.83
C ALA A 170 11.90 -1.42 8.37
N LEU A 171 11.91 -0.15 8.76
CA LEU A 171 12.87 0.45 9.66
C LEU A 171 12.19 0.60 11.03
N TYR A 172 12.68 -0.12 12.02
CA TYR A 172 12.23 -0.03 13.40
C TYR A 172 13.12 0.89 14.21
N GLY A 173 12.56 1.52 15.24
CA GLY A 173 13.30 2.41 16.14
C GLY A 173 13.70 3.74 15.50
N LEU A 174 12.91 4.24 14.55
CA LEU A 174 13.22 5.49 13.83
C LEU A 174 13.46 6.66 14.78
N ASP A 175 12.70 6.78 15.87
CA ASP A 175 12.80 7.88 16.81
C ASP A 175 14.17 7.94 17.52
N ASN A 176 14.82 6.79 17.70
CA ASN A 176 16.14 6.65 18.30
C ASN A 176 17.24 6.34 17.28
N SER A 177 16.94 6.37 15.98
CA SER A 177 17.92 6.06 14.92
C SER A 177 18.90 7.20 14.71
N THR A 178 20.15 6.85 14.47
CA THR A 178 21.18 7.80 14.04
C THR A 178 21.03 8.17 12.56
N LEU A 179 21.71 9.25 12.13
CA LEU A 179 21.77 9.58 10.71
C LEU A 179 22.36 8.42 9.89
N ALA A 180 23.42 7.78 10.38
CA ALA A 180 24.06 6.64 9.74
C ALA A 180 23.10 5.45 9.55
N ASP A 181 22.22 5.17 10.54
CA ASP A 181 21.21 4.12 10.42
C ASP A 181 20.21 4.42 9.30
N ARG A 182 19.79 5.67 9.19
CA ARG A 182 18.86 6.15 8.16
C ARG A 182 19.48 6.09 6.76
N GLU A 183 20.72 6.57 6.62
CA GLU A 183 21.48 6.50 5.37
C GLU A 183 21.68 5.05 4.90
N LYS A 184 22.08 4.15 5.82
CA LYS A 184 22.21 2.73 5.56
C LYS A 184 20.89 2.10 5.08
N HIS A 185 19.77 2.51 5.66
CA HIS A 185 18.46 2.04 5.21
C HIS A 185 18.16 2.52 3.79
N LEU A 186 18.35 3.84 3.52
CA LEU A 186 18.13 4.43 2.19
C LEU A 186 19.02 3.78 1.13
N ALA A 187 20.28 3.56 1.41
CA ALA A 187 21.23 2.94 0.47
C ALA A 187 20.82 1.53 -0.01
N THR A 188 19.97 0.83 0.73
CA THR A 188 19.55 -0.54 0.40
C THR A 188 18.11 -0.67 -0.05
N ILE A 189 17.28 0.37 0.19
CA ILE A 189 15.82 0.24 0.05
C ILE A 189 15.39 -0.03 -1.39
N GLY A 190 15.95 0.66 -2.37
CA GLY A 190 15.66 0.47 -3.79
C GLY A 190 15.87 -0.98 -4.23
N GLN A 191 17.04 -1.55 -3.92
CA GLN A 191 17.35 -2.95 -4.22
C GLN A 191 16.43 -3.93 -3.51
N ARG A 192 16.06 -3.65 -2.26
CA ARG A 192 15.13 -4.50 -1.48
C ARG A 192 13.74 -4.52 -2.10
N VAL A 193 13.25 -3.36 -2.55
CA VAL A 193 11.98 -3.25 -3.27
C VAL A 193 12.06 -4.01 -4.60
N ALA A 194 13.09 -3.79 -5.40
CA ALA A 194 13.25 -4.48 -6.68
C ALA A 194 13.31 -6.01 -6.52
N ARG A 195 14.02 -6.53 -5.51
CA ARG A 195 14.03 -7.97 -5.20
C ARG A 195 12.63 -8.48 -4.79
N ALA A 196 11.85 -7.64 -4.13
CA ALA A 196 10.49 -8.00 -3.71
C ALA A 196 9.49 -8.01 -4.89
N LEU A 197 9.78 -7.28 -5.97
CA LEU A 197 8.98 -7.21 -7.20
C LEU A 197 9.26 -8.39 -8.16
N ARG A 198 10.33 -9.11 -7.99
CA ARG A 198 10.63 -10.37 -8.73
C ARG A 198 9.82 -11.53 -8.18
#